data_8b6678ef55bdcedf731f7b96c1446b2b
#
_entry.id   8b6678ef55bdcedf731f7b96c1446b2b
#
_cell.length_a   1.000
_cell.length_b   1.000
_cell.length_c   1.000
_cell.angle_alpha   90.00
_cell.angle_beta   90.00
_cell.angle_gamma   90.00
#
_symmetry.space_group_name_H-M   'P 1'
#
loop_
_entity.id
_entity.type
_entity.pdbx_description
1 polymer ?
#
loop_
_entity_poly.entity_id
_entity_poly.type
_entity_poly.pdbx_seq_one_letter_code
_entity_poly.pdbx_strand_id
1 'polypeptide(L)'
;MRRRGGAGHGTVGSIIMSTTTTKNAVGTSKKETRLVEGLNLVLADSYALMALTHLAHWNVEGPGFFPLHKAFEEQYENLFEAVDEIAERVRAIDGFAQGGLGTLAKIAGMDEFKAPMPQRDYVAALVVAHEKVVDDAIALRNAAGNAHDLETQDVMVKRIEWHQKTLWMLKSFLK
;
A
#
# COMPACT_ATOMS: atom_id res chain seq x y z
N MET A 1 61.53 60.92 -20.42
CA MET A 1 62.66 60.02 -20.61
C MET A 1 62.11 58.59 -20.36
N ARG A 2 61.89 57.81 -21.42
CA ARG A 2 62.46 56.50 -21.79
C ARG A 2 62.56 55.51 -20.60
N ARG A 3 62.09 54.26 -20.56
CA ARG A 3 61.92 53.17 -21.55
C ARG A 3 61.04 52.08 -20.85
N ARG A 4 60.09 51.44 -21.50
CA ARG A 4 60.10 50.14 -22.21
C ARG A 4 60.62 48.92 -21.45
N GLY A 5 59.79 47.91 -21.41
CA GLY A 5 60.03 46.47 -21.44
C GLY A 5 59.16 45.72 -20.39
N GLY A 6 58.53 44.67 -20.63
CA GLY A 6 58.46 43.71 -21.72
C GLY A 6 57.49 42.60 -21.33
N ALA A 7 56.93 41.94 -22.33
CA ALA A 7 55.90 40.95 -22.28
C ALA A 7 56.24 39.66 -21.52
N GLY A 8 55.20 39.01 -20.97
CA GLY A 8 55.22 37.63 -20.53
C GLY A 8 53.78 37.06 -20.58
N HIS A 9 53.43 36.51 -21.75
CA HIS A 9 52.20 35.72 -21.91
C HIS A 9 52.35 34.40 -21.18
N GLY A 10 51.47 34.16 -20.24
CA GLY A 10 51.26 32.84 -19.64
C GLY A 10 49.76 32.48 -19.78
N THR A 11 49.44 31.84 -20.90
CA THR A 11 48.10 31.25 -21.11
C THR A 11 47.96 30.03 -20.23
N VAL A 12 47.19 30.14 -19.17
CA VAL A 12 46.76 28.97 -18.36
C VAL A 12 45.46 28.46 -18.95
N GLY A 13 45.55 27.35 -19.68
CA GLY A 13 44.42 26.65 -20.25
C GLY A 13 43.48 26.17 -19.16
N SER A 14 42.25 26.70 -19.19
CA SER A 14 41.15 26.20 -18.36
C SER A 14 40.71 24.85 -18.91
N ILE A 15 41.07 23.78 -18.20
CA ILE A 15 40.52 22.45 -18.47
C ILE A 15 39.12 22.43 -17.87
N ILE A 16 38.10 22.63 -18.71
CA ILE A 16 36.72 22.42 -18.37
C ILE A 16 36.51 20.90 -18.37
N MET A 17 36.56 20.28 -17.18
CA MET A 17 36.05 18.92 -16.98
C MET A 17 34.54 18.95 -17.12
N SER A 18 34.03 18.61 -18.30
CA SER A 18 32.62 18.28 -18.53
C SER A 18 32.31 16.95 -17.85
N THR A 19 31.81 17.01 -16.63
CA THR A 19 31.20 15.83 -15.97
C THR A 19 29.83 15.62 -16.57
N THR A 20 29.76 14.86 -17.66
CA THR A 20 28.50 14.33 -18.17
C THR A 20 28.00 13.28 -17.20
N THR A 21 27.20 13.70 -16.22
CA THR A 21 26.46 12.77 -15.39
C THR A 21 25.34 12.18 -16.25
N THR A 22 25.63 11.06 -16.88
CA THR A 22 24.62 10.23 -17.51
C THR A 22 23.77 9.65 -16.39
N LYS A 23 22.64 10.29 -16.05
CA LYS A 23 21.59 9.65 -15.29
C LYS A 23 21.07 8.52 -16.17
N ASN A 24 21.55 7.31 -15.91
CA ASN A 24 20.87 6.10 -16.36
C ASN A 24 19.49 6.12 -15.73
N ALA A 25 18.47 6.51 -16.49
CA ALA A 25 17.10 6.17 -16.16
C ALA A 25 17.00 4.65 -16.25
N VAL A 26 17.14 3.97 -15.11
CA VAL A 26 16.82 2.55 -14.99
C VAL A 26 15.34 2.45 -15.33
N GLY A 27 15.02 2.03 -16.52
CA GLY A 27 13.64 1.78 -16.93
C GLY A 27 13.11 0.64 -16.06
N THR A 28 12.13 0.94 -15.21
CA THR A 28 11.43 -0.06 -14.41
C THR A 28 10.96 -1.18 -15.33
N SER A 29 11.32 -2.41 -15.02
CA SER A 29 10.91 -3.55 -15.84
C SER A 29 9.38 -3.67 -15.82
N LYS A 30 8.78 -4.21 -16.89
CA LYS A 30 7.33 -4.47 -16.93
C LYS A 30 6.86 -5.32 -15.75
N LYS A 31 7.76 -6.11 -15.18
CA LYS A 31 7.55 -6.99 -14.04
C LYS A 31 7.47 -6.21 -12.73
N GLU A 32 8.41 -5.27 -12.50
CA GLU A 32 8.43 -4.37 -11.34
C GLU A 32 7.21 -3.44 -11.34
N THR A 33 6.83 -2.90 -12.51
CA THR A 33 5.62 -2.09 -12.65
C THR A 33 4.38 -2.84 -12.18
N ARG A 34 4.22 -4.13 -12.55
CA ARG A 34 3.08 -4.96 -12.11
C ARG A 34 3.06 -5.21 -10.60
N LEU A 35 4.22 -5.38 -9.96
CA LEU A 35 4.28 -5.56 -8.51
C LEU A 35 3.92 -4.27 -7.78
N VAL A 36 4.42 -3.12 -8.24
CA VAL A 36 4.05 -1.80 -7.69
C VAL A 36 2.55 -1.53 -7.83
N GLU A 37 1.95 -1.83 -8.98
CA GLU A 37 0.50 -1.70 -9.19
C GLU A 37 -0.29 -2.62 -8.26
N GLY A 38 0.10 -3.88 -8.13
CA GLY A 38 -0.54 -4.84 -7.23
C GLY A 38 -0.44 -4.46 -5.76
N LEU A 39 0.74 -4.01 -5.31
CA LEU A 39 0.93 -3.50 -3.94
C LEU A 39 0.05 -2.27 -3.68
N ASN A 40 -0.02 -1.33 -4.61
CA ASN A 40 -0.87 -0.15 -4.47
C ASN A 40 -2.38 -0.50 -4.45
N LEU A 41 -2.80 -1.56 -5.16
CA LEU A 41 -4.17 -2.05 -5.08
C LEU A 41 -4.46 -2.63 -3.68
N VAL A 42 -3.62 -3.54 -3.18
CA VAL A 42 -3.81 -4.13 -1.84
C VAL A 42 -3.68 -3.08 -0.73
N LEU A 43 -2.81 -2.08 -0.89
CA LEU A 43 -2.72 -0.91 0.00
C LEU A 43 -4.07 -0.15 0.05
N ALA A 44 -4.63 0.16 -1.11
CA ALA A 44 -5.88 0.89 -1.22
C ALA A 44 -7.05 0.10 -0.63
N ASP A 45 -7.13 -1.20 -0.92
CA ASP A 45 -8.12 -2.12 -0.38
C ASP A 45 -8.04 -2.21 1.15
N SER A 46 -6.83 -2.35 1.70
CA SER A 46 -6.61 -2.41 3.15
C SER A 46 -7.02 -1.10 3.83
N TYR A 47 -6.74 0.03 3.20
CA TYR A 47 -7.12 1.35 3.72
C TYR A 47 -8.64 1.57 3.67
N ALA A 48 -9.30 1.17 2.58
CA ALA A 48 -10.75 1.22 2.45
C ALA A 48 -11.43 0.31 3.48
N LEU A 49 -10.97 -0.94 3.62
CA LEU A 49 -11.47 -1.87 4.64
C LEU A 49 -11.28 -1.34 6.06
N MET A 50 -10.14 -0.69 6.36
CA MET A 50 -9.91 -0.03 7.65
C MET A 50 -10.96 1.05 7.92
N ALA A 51 -11.27 1.90 6.94
CA ALA A 51 -12.29 2.93 7.06
C ALA A 51 -13.69 2.35 7.29
N LEU A 52 -14.05 1.27 6.56
CA LEU A 52 -15.31 0.54 6.76
C LEU A 52 -15.38 -0.10 8.15
N THR A 53 -14.27 -0.66 8.63
CA THR A 53 -14.19 -1.27 9.97
C THR A 53 -14.34 -0.21 11.07
N HIS A 54 -13.73 0.99 10.92
CA HIS A 54 -13.97 2.13 11.80
C HIS A 54 -15.45 2.52 11.84
N LEU A 55 -16.10 2.63 10.67
CA LEU A 55 -17.51 2.98 10.60
C LEU A 55 -18.39 1.94 11.32
N ALA A 56 -18.09 0.65 11.16
CA ALA A 56 -18.76 -0.44 11.86
C ALA A 56 -18.51 -0.39 13.38
N HIS A 57 -17.25 -0.17 13.80
CA HIS A 57 -16.85 -0.07 15.20
C HIS A 57 -17.60 1.06 15.94
N TRP A 58 -17.72 2.23 15.32
CA TRP A 58 -18.40 3.38 15.94
C TRP A 58 -19.91 3.23 16.02
N ASN A 59 -20.53 2.49 15.10
CA ASN A 59 -21.97 2.50 14.90
C ASN A 59 -22.66 1.16 15.17
N VAL A 60 -21.90 0.11 15.54
CA VAL A 60 -22.52 -1.17 15.90
C VAL A 60 -23.31 -1.03 17.21
N GLU A 61 -24.52 -1.59 17.24
CA GLU A 61 -25.43 -1.58 18.38
C GLU A 61 -26.07 -2.96 18.55
N GLY A 62 -26.68 -3.19 19.71
CA GLY A 62 -27.47 -4.39 19.99
C GLY A 62 -26.77 -5.43 20.86
N PRO A 63 -27.31 -6.66 20.96
CA PRO A 63 -26.82 -7.68 21.90
C PRO A 63 -25.37 -8.09 21.70
N GLY A 64 -24.86 -7.96 20.46
CA GLY A 64 -23.47 -8.25 20.10
C GLY A 64 -22.52 -7.06 20.21
N PHE A 65 -22.93 -5.93 20.80
CA PHE A 65 -22.14 -4.69 20.82
C PHE A 65 -20.71 -4.92 21.36
N PHE A 66 -20.57 -5.39 22.59
CA PHE A 66 -19.24 -5.50 23.21
C PHE A 66 -18.27 -6.37 22.43
N PRO A 67 -18.61 -7.63 22.06
CA PRO A 67 -17.69 -8.46 21.31
C PRO A 67 -17.42 -7.94 19.89
N LEU A 68 -18.40 -7.38 19.19
CA LEU A 68 -18.19 -6.83 17.85
C LEU A 68 -17.38 -5.54 17.89
N HIS A 69 -17.69 -4.61 18.79
CA HIS A 69 -16.96 -3.38 18.98
C HIS A 69 -15.47 -3.66 19.22
N LYS A 70 -15.16 -4.62 20.13
CA LYS A 70 -13.79 -5.02 20.38
C LYS A 70 -13.14 -5.75 19.20
N ALA A 71 -13.86 -6.63 18.54
CA ALA A 71 -13.36 -7.33 17.36
C ALA A 71 -13.05 -6.36 16.18
N PHE A 72 -13.87 -5.34 15.98
CA PHE A 72 -13.62 -4.33 14.96
C PHE A 72 -12.44 -3.42 15.33
N GLU A 73 -12.24 -3.11 16.63
CA GLU A 73 -11.06 -2.40 17.11
C GLU A 73 -9.77 -3.14 16.76
N GLU A 74 -9.67 -4.41 17.12
CA GLU A 74 -8.51 -5.26 16.79
C GLU A 74 -8.26 -5.37 15.28
N GLN A 75 -9.33 -5.32 14.48
CA GLN A 75 -9.20 -5.37 13.03
C GLN A 75 -8.64 -4.06 12.45
N TYR A 76 -9.18 -2.90 12.84
CA TYR A 76 -8.67 -1.65 12.26
C TYR A 76 -7.26 -1.31 12.76
N GLU A 77 -6.89 -1.69 13.98
CA GLU A 77 -5.52 -1.53 14.49
C GLU A 77 -4.52 -2.36 13.67
N ASN A 78 -4.85 -3.63 13.39
CA ASN A 78 -4.00 -4.47 12.54
C ASN A 78 -3.93 -3.95 11.11
N LEU A 79 -5.03 -3.44 10.57
CA LEU A 79 -5.07 -2.84 9.23
C LEU A 79 -4.23 -1.57 9.17
N PHE A 80 -4.20 -0.76 10.24
CA PHE A 80 -3.35 0.43 10.34
C PHE A 80 -1.87 0.09 10.19
N GLU A 81 -1.39 -0.94 10.90
CA GLU A 81 -0.02 -1.42 10.75
C GLU A 81 0.25 -1.99 9.36
N ALA A 82 -0.71 -2.73 8.82
CA ALA A 82 -0.58 -3.36 7.51
C ALA A 82 -0.48 -2.37 6.34
N VAL A 83 -1.22 -1.26 6.39
CA VAL A 83 -1.15 -0.25 5.31
C VAL A 83 0.22 0.41 5.27
N ASP A 84 0.88 0.60 6.40
CA ASP A 84 2.23 1.13 6.47
C ASP A 84 3.25 0.13 5.91
N GLU A 85 3.23 -1.13 6.37
CA GLU A 85 4.10 -2.21 5.86
C GLU A 85 4.00 -2.36 4.33
N ILE A 86 2.76 -2.34 3.78
CA ILE A 86 2.55 -2.47 2.33
C ILE A 86 3.09 -1.23 1.59
N ALA A 87 2.83 -0.03 2.10
CA ALA A 87 3.31 1.21 1.50
C ALA A 87 4.83 1.30 1.51
N GLU A 88 5.48 0.91 2.60
CA GLU A 88 6.94 0.82 2.70
C GLU A 88 7.51 -0.25 1.73
N ARG A 89 6.80 -1.36 1.54
CA ARG A 89 7.21 -2.37 0.54
C ARG A 89 7.17 -1.81 -0.88
N VAL A 90 6.17 -1.00 -1.23
CA VAL A 90 6.14 -0.28 -2.53
C VAL A 90 7.42 0.56 -2.68
N ARG A 91 7.82 1.28 -1.61
CA ARG A 91 9.02 2.12 -1.62
C ARG A 91 10.31 1.30 -1.72
N ALA A 92 10.36 0.16 -1.04
CA ALA A 92 11.53 -0.74 -1.05
C ALA A 92 11.83 -1.35 -2.42
N ILE A 93 10.83 -1.39 -3.33
CA ILE A 93 11.02 -1.82 -4.73
C ILE A 93 11.00 -0.64 -5.73
N ASP A 94 11.43 0.54 -5.27
CA ASP A 94 11.55 1.77 -6.06
C ASP A 94 10.24 2.31 -6.66
N GLY A 95 9.06 1.80 -6.20
CA GLY A 95 7.75 2.32 -6.57
C GLY A 95 7.37 3.57 -5.77
N PHE A 96 6.24 4.19 -6.11
CA PHE A 96 5.60 5.23 -5.29
C PHE A 96 4.29 4.71 -4.72
N ALA A 97 4.18 4.74 -3.39
CA ALA A 97 2.94 4.41 -2.71
C ALA A 97 1.87 5.46 -3.03
N GLN A 98 0.69 4.98 -3.42
CA GLN A 98 -0.46 5.84 -3.67
C GLN A 98 -1.07 6.28 -2.34
N GLY A 99 -1.62 7.49 -2.29
CA GLY A 99 -2.16 8.08 -1.06
C GLY A 99 -3.26 9.09 -1.33
N GLY A 100 -3.81 9.61 -0.22
CA GLY A 100 -4.97 10.51 -0.27
C GLY A 100 -6.30 9.74 -0.37
N LEU A 101 -7.26 10.10 0.49
CA LEU A 101 -8.51 9.33 0.67
C LEU A 101 -9.28 9.12 -0.65
N GLY A 102 -9.41 10.16 -1.47
CA GLY A 102 -10.13 10.05 -2.75
C GLY A 102 -9.44 9.14 -3.76
N THR A 103 -8.10 9.13 -3.78
CA THR A 103 -7.31 8.26 -4.66
C THR A 103 -7.42 6.80 -4.21
N LEU A 104 -7.24 6.55 -2.92
CA LEU A 104 -7.34 5.21 -2.35
C LEU A 104 -8.74 4.62 -2.54
N ALA A 105 -9.80 5.38 -2.24
CA ALA A 105 -11.18 4.94 -2.46
C ALA A 105 -11.45 4.56 -3.93
N LYS A 106 -10.93 5.36 -4.87
CA LYS A 106 -11.07 5.09 -6.31
C LYS A 106 -10.31 3.83 -6.75
N ILE A 107 -9.12 3.58 -6.21
CA ILE A 107 -8.31 2.39 -6.54
C ILE A 107 -8.97 1.14 -5.96
N ALA A 108 -9.38 1.17 -4.69
CA ALA A 108 -10.03 0.05 -4.02
C ALA A 108 -11.34 -0.34 -4.67
N GLY A 109 -12.14 0.65 -5.11
CA GLY A 109 -13.44 0.39 -5.73
C GLY A 109 -14.40 -0.40 -4.82
N MET A 110 -14.22 -0.30 -3.49
CA MET A 110 -15.13 -0.91 -2.52
C MET A 110 -16.36 -0.04 -2.32
N ASP A 111 -17.52 -0.69 -2.23
CA ASP A 111 -18.77 -0.01 -1.87
C ASP A 111 -18.76 0.37 -0.39
N GLU A 112 -19.14 1.62 -0.11
CA GLU A 112 -19.33 2.08 1.26
C GLU A 112 -20.74 1.71 1.74
N PHE A 113 -20.83 1.14 2.94
CA PHE A 113 -22.11 0.95 3.57
C PHE A 113 -22.53 2.18 4.39
N LYS A 114 -23.83 2.35 4.59
CA LYS A 114 -24.40 3.48 5.32
C LYS A 114 -24.72 3.09 6.75
N ALA A 115 -24.27 3.89 7.71
CA ALA A 115 -24.71 3.77 9.09
C ALA A 115 -25.97 4.64 9.36
N PRO A 116 -26.88 4.25 10.30
CA PRO A 116 -26.84 2.98 11.04
C PRO A 116 -27.40 1.80 10.24
N MET A 117 -26.97 0.58 10.59
CA MET A 117 -27.50 -0.65 10.04
C MET A 117 -27.48 -1.76 11.11
N PRO A 118 -28.24 -2.86 10.93
CA PRO A 118 -28.21 -3.98 11.87
C PRO A 118 -26.79 -4.56 12.04
N GLN A 119 -26.46 -5.04 13.25
CA GLN A 119 -25.13 -5.60 13.53
C GLN A 119 -24.70 -6.73 12.59
N ARG A 120 -25.66 -7.59 12.15
CA ARG A 120 -25.40 -8.67 11.19
C ARG A 120 -24.99 -8.14 9.82
N ASP A 121 -25.56 -7.01 9.42
CA ASP A 121 -25.30 -6.40 8.11
C ASP A 121 -23.92 -5.75 8.09
N TYR A 122 -23.45 -5.12 9.19
CA TYR A 122 -22.06 -4.70 9.34
C TYR A 122 -21.09 -5.88 9.16
N VAL A 123 -21.36 -6.99 9.86
CA VAL A 123 -20.51 -8.18 9.77
C VAL A 123 -20.53 -8.76 8.35
N ALA A 124 -21.71 -8.85 7.71
CA ALA A 124 -21.82 -9.37 6.34
C ALA A 124 -21.09 -8.48 5.32
N ALA A 125 -21.19 -7.14 5.45
CA ALA A 125 -20.49 -6.21 4.59
C ALA A 125 -18.96 -6.30 4.77
N LEU A 126 -18.49 -6.41 6.00
CA LEU A 126 -17.06 -6.61 6.28
C LEU A 126 -16.54 -7.95 5.77
N VAL A 127 -17.35 -9.02 5.79
CA VAL A 127 -16.99 -10.30 5.15
C VAL A 127 -16.69 -10.10 3.66
N VAL A 128 -17.58 -9.41 2.92
CA VAL A 128 -17.40 -9.14 1.49
C VAL A 128 -16.13 -8.32 1.24
N ALA A 129 -15.90 -7.29 2.06
CA ALA A 129 -14.71 -6.45 1.92
C ALA A 129 -13.40 -7.22 2.22
N HIS A 130 -13.39 -8.07 3.25
CA HIS A 130 -12.24 -8.94 3.53
C HIS A 130 -11.98 -9.96 2.41
N GLU A 131 -13.02 -10.55 1.82
CA GLU A 131 -12.90 -11.49 0.69
C GLU A 131 -12.22 -10.82 -0.49
N LYS A 132 -12.61 -9.58 -0.83
CA LYS A 132 -11.96 -8.81 -1.89
C LYS A 132 -10.45 -8.61 -1.62
N VAL A 133 -10.08 -8.20 -0.41
CA VAL A 133 -8.65 -8.03 -0.06
C VAL A 133 -7.89 -9.35 -0.21
N VAL A 134 -8.48 -10.48 0.19
CA VAL A 134 -7.88 -11.81 0.05
C VAL A 134 -7.64 -12.14 -1.43
N ASP A 135 -8.62 -11.90 -2.29
CA ASP A 135 -8.51 -12.23 -3.72
C ASP A 135 -7.38 -11.42 -4.38
N ASP A 136 -7.30 -10.12 -4.12
CA ASP A 136 -6.28 -9.25 -4.67
C ASP A 136 -4.87 -9.55 -4.08
N ALA A 137 -4.80 -9.87 -2.78
CA ALA A 137 -3.56 -10.31 -2.15
C ALA A 137 -3.06 -11.65 -2.71
N ILE A 138 -3.96 -12.60 -3.03
CA ILE A 138 -3.62 -13.87 -3.69
C ILE A 138 -3.06 -13.61 -5.09
N ALA A 139 -3.68 -12.73 -5.86
CA ALA A 139 -3.21 -12.36 -7.18
C ALA A 139 -1.80 -11.76 -7.12
N LEU A 140 -1.56 -10.84 -6.19
CA LEU A 140 -0.25 -10.21 -5.97
C LEU A 140 0.78 -11.22 -5.46
N ARG A 141 0.44 -12.09 -4.50
CA ARG A 141 1.32 -13.16 -4.01
C ARG A 141 1.83 -14.04 -5.16
N ASN A 142 0.93 -14.43 -6.07
CA ASN A 142 1.28 -15.25 -7.21
C ASN A 142 2.17 -14.50 -8.22
N ALA A 143 1.88 -13.19 -8.45
CA ALA A 143 2.71 -12.34 -9.30
C ALA A 143 4.12 -12.16 -8.71
N ALA A 144 4.24 -11.97 -7.39
CA ALA A 144 5.51 -11.86 -6.68
C ALA A 144 6.32 -13.16 -6.76
N GLY A 145 5.69 -14.33 -6.55
CA GLY A 145 6.35 -15.62 -6.71
C GLY A 145 6.89 -15.84 -8.14
N ASN A 146 6.10 -15.52 -9.16
CA ASN A 146 6.54 -15.56 -10.56
C ASN A 146 7.65 -14.54 -10.86
N ALA A 147 7.71 -13.49 -10.05
CA ALA A 147 8.74 -12.47 -10.11
C ALA A 147 10.02 -12.85 -9.36
N HIS A 148 10.01 -13.90 -8.55
CA HIS A 148 11.04 -14.24 -7.58
C HIS A 148 11.28 -13.13 -6.53
N ASP A 149 10.26 -12.32 -6.27
CA ASP A 149 10.22 -11.34 -5.19
C ASP A 149 9.60 -12.01 -3.94
N LEU A 150 10.47 -12.70 -3.20
CA LEU A 150 10.07 -13.51 -2.06
C LEU A 150 9.55 -12.63 -0.89
N GLU A 151 10.09 -11.43 -0.74
CA GLU A 151 9.72 -10.50 0.32
C GLU A 151 8.30 -9.96 0.11
N THR A 152 7.93 -9.55 -1.11
CA THR A 152 6.54 -9.18 -1.44
C THR A 152 5.61 -10.38 -1.29
N GLN A 153 6.06 -11.58 -1.70
CA GLN A 153 5.29 -12.80 -1.52
C GLN A 153 5.02 -13.10 -0.05
N ASP A 154 6.01 -12.95 0.83
CA ASP A 154 5.90 -13.19 2.28
C ASP A 154 4.93 -12.21 2.94
N VAL A 155 5.03 -10.91 2.62
CA VAL A 155 4.06 -9.90 3.10
C VAL A 155 2.63 -10.31 2.73
N MET A 156 2.39 -10.74 1.50
CA MET A 156 1.05 -11.16 1.06
C MET A 156 0.59 -12.46 1.73
N VAL A 157 1.48 -13.42 1.98
CA VAL A 157 1.15 -14.65 2.72
C VAL A 157 0.62 -14.31 4.12
N LYS A 158 1.32 -13.45 4.86
CA LYS A 158 0.90 -13.00 6.19
C LYS A 158 -0.45 -12.29 6.16
N ARG A 159 -0.67 -11.42 5.17
CA ARG A 159 -1.95 -10.71 5.01
C ARG A 159 -3.10 -11.67 4.73
N ILE A 160 -2.92 -12.59 3.79
CA ILE A 160 -3.94 -13.61 3.46
C ILE A 160 -4.30 -14.45 4.69
N GLU A 161 -3.31 -14.93 5.44
CA GLU A 161 -3.53 -15.73 6.66
C GLU A 161 -4.36 -14.97 7.69
N TRP A 162 -4.01 -13.72 7.97
CA TRP A 162 -4.74 -12.88 8.90
C TRP A 162 -6.19 -12.62 8.46
N HIS A 163 -6.40 -12.26 7.19
CA HIS A 163 -7.75 -12.04 6.66
C HIS A 163 -8.60 -13.32 6.68
N GLN A 164 -8.02 -14.48 6.35
CA GLN A 164 -8.73 -15.76 6.41
C GLN A 164 -9.17 -16.12 7.83
N LYS A 165 -8.32 -15.87 8.83
CA LYS A 165 -8.68 -16.04 10.24
C LYS A 165 -9.82 -15.09 10.64
N THR A 166 -9.76 -13.83 10.25
CA THR A 166 -10.79 -12.84 10.51
C THR A 166 -12.11 -13.22 9.84
N LEU A 167 -12.07 -13.65 8.58
CA LEU A 167 -13.22 -14.17 7.85
C LEU A 167 -13.87 -15.36 8.55
N TRP A 168 -13.08 -16.30 9.06
CA TRP A 168 -13.61 -17.41 9.84
C TRP A 168 -14.40 -16.92 11.05
N MET A 169 -13.86 -15.97 11.81
CA MET A 169 -14.54 -15.41 12.99
C MET A 169 -15.82 -14.66 12.62
N LEU A 170 -15.78 -13.78 11.62
CA LEU A 170 -16.94 -13.01 11.16
C LEU A 170 -18.06 -13.94 10.61
N LYS A 171 -17.69 -14.90 9.78
CA LYS A 171 -18.64 -15.89 9.26
C LYS A 171 -19.24 -16.79 10.35
N SER A 172 -18.50 -17.05 11.42
CA SER A 172 -19.03 -17.80 12.58
C SER A 172 -20.09 -17.01 13.34
N PHE A 173 -19.96 -15.69 13.42
CA PHE A 173 -21.01 -14.82 13.99
C PHE A 173 -22.31 -14.83 13.15
N LEU A 174 -22.21 -15.02 11.84
CA LEU A 174 -23.36 -15.03 10.93
C LEU A 174 -24.17 -16.35 10.93
N LYS A 175 -23.67 -17.41 11.55
CA LYS A 175 -24.38 -18.68 11.69
C LYS A 175 -25.44 -18.59 12.78
#